data_23ece71f10192921a603278b4f8379ed
#
_entry.id   23ece71f10192921a603278b4f8379ed
#
_cell.length_a   1.000
_cell.length_b   1.000
_cell.length_c   1.000
_cell.angle_alpha   90.00
_cell.angle_beta   90.00
_cell.angle_gamma   90.00
#
_symmetry.space_group_name_H-M   'P 1'
#
loop_
_entity.id
_entity.type
_entity.pdbx_description
1 polymer ?
#
loop_
_entity_poly.entity_id
_entity_poly.type
_entity_poly.pdbx_seq_one_letter_code
_entity_poly.pdbx_strand_id
1 'polypeptide(L)'
;MAKVAIDVDGVLADFTKAFIGAVNSIWPARLKPDFVPTDWDWTNSGLTHGEISKVWWKIKKTSNWWLGLDAYSDNVGALAMWMASRTDHDIWLCTSRAVVAGLTCAKQTDIWVQSCGLRPVNNFMGIITVTNGNKKSMVYEAAEIEWSIDDKWETVIDCGLIGSFEHKAYLLNQTWNKDASVYRRVNTLEDFLLKVDDGKANAGPVAVRHASGDRAAGVDQSARNLTAAHQGRVGETSERSRRP
;
A
#
# COMPACT_ATOMS: atom_id res chain seq x y z
N MET A 1 -15.75 -16.91 -12.85
CA MET A 1 -14.34 -16.47 -12.80
C MET A 1 -14.34 -15.15 -12.06
N ALA A 2 -13.66 -15.05 -10.91
CA ALA A 2 -13.59 -13.80 -10.17
C ALA A 2 -12.25 -13.11 -10.43
N LYS A 3 -12.25 -11.77 -10.45
CA LYS A 3 -11.06 -10.94 -10.56
C LYS A 3 -10.62 -10.51 -9.15
N VAL A 4 -9.44 -10.94 -8.72
CA VAL A 4 -8.95 -10.80 -7.34
C VAL A 4 -7.67 -9.98 -7.31
N ALA A 5 -7.63 -8.94 -6.47
CA ALA A 5 -6.41 -8.17 -6.22
C ALA A 5 -5.91 -8.39 -4.79
N ILE A 6 -4.61 -8.63 -4.66
CA ILE A 6 -3.94 -8.86 -3.38
C ILE A 6 -2.85 -7.79 -3.23
N ASP A 7 -2.87 -7.07 -2.10
CA ASP A 7 -1.80 -6.15 -1.77
C ASP A 7 -0.49 -6.89 -1.49
N VAL A 8 0.62 -6.19 -1.63
CA VAL A 8 1.95 -6.76 -1.41
C VAL A 8 2.50 -6.33 -0.05
N ASP A 9 2.60 -5.03 0.20
CA ASP A 9 3.24 -4.49 1.41
C ASP A 9 2.28 -4.57 2.60
N GLY A 10 2.68 -5.25 3.68
CA GLY A 10 1.82 -5.52 4.84
C GLY A 10 0.88 -6.72 4.68
N VAL A 11 0.78 -7.30 3.47
CA VAL A 11 0.01 -8.52 3.19
C VAL A 11 0.93 -9.70 2.84
N LEU A 12 1.83 -9.53 1.90
CA LEU A 12 2.81 -10.53 1.47
C LEU A 12 4.23 -10.20 1.92
N ALA A 13 4.59 -8.92 1.95
CA ALA A 13 5.90 -8.39 2.27
C ALA A 13 5.89 -7.66 3.62
N ASP A 14 6.89 -7.94 4.47
CA ASP A 14 7.08 -7.30 5.77
C ASP A 14 7.72 -5.91 5.61
N PHE A 15 6.89 -4.94 5.23
CA PHE A 15 7.29 -3.55 5.14
C PHE A 15 7.75 -2.99 6.49
N THR A 16 7.09 -3.38 7.59
CA THR A 16 7.37 -2.89 8.94
C THR A 16 8.81 -3.20 9.34
N LYS A 17 9.25 -4.44 9.18
CA LYS A 17 10.62 -4.86 9.49
C LYS A 17 11.64 -4.11 8.64
N ALA A 18 11.37 -3.95 7.35
CA ALA A 18 12.25 -3.21 6.45
C ALA A 18 12.34 -1.73 6.80
N PHE A 19 11.23 -1.10 7.21
CA PHE A 19 11.22 0.29 7.65
C PHE A 19 12.00 0.48 8.95
N ILE A 20 11.85 -0.41 9.94
CA ILE A 20 12.65 -0.44 11.17
C ILE A 20 14.14 -0.54 10.84
N GLY A 21 14.50 -1.41 9.90
CA GLY A 21 15.87 -1.53 9.39
C GLY A 21 16.40 -0.22 8.80
N ALA A 22 15.57 0.48 8.02
CA ALA A 22 15.92 1.79 7.46
C ALA A 22 16.12 2.86 8.56
N VAL A 23 15.25 2.90 9.58
CA VAL A 23 15.41 3.78 10.76
C VAL A 23 16.74 3.50 11.44
N ASN A 24 17.01 2.24 11.77
CA ASN A 24 18.20 1.84 12.50
C ASN A 24 19.49 1.97 11.69
N SER A 25 19.42 2.05 10.37
CA SER A 25 20.56 2.38 9.52
C SER A 25 20.98 3.85 9.61
N ILE A 26 20.09 4.74 10.05
CA ILE A 26 20.34 6.16 10.26
C ILE A 26 20.70 6.41 11.73
N TRP A 27 19.95 5.80 12.63
CA TRP A 27 20.12 5.94 14.08
C TRP A 27 20.16 4.53 14.71
N PRO A 28 21.36 3.99 14.97
CA PRO A 28 21.51 2.64 15.51
C PRO A 28 20.68 2.40 16.77
N ALA A 29 19.95 1.31 16.79
CA ALA A 29 19.08 0.88 17.90
C ALA A 29 17.96 1.90 18.28
N ARG A 30 17.58 2.79 17.40
CA ARG A 30 16.51 3.78 17.64
C ARG A 30 15.15 3.11 17.85
N LEU A 31 14.87 2.08 17.07
CA LEU A 31 13.71 1.20 17.25
C LEU A 31 14.19 -0.22 17.56
N LYS A 32 13.50 -0.88 18.48
CA LYS A 32 13.76 -2.30 18.74
C LYS A 32 13.37 -3.14 17.52
N PRO A 33 14.02 -4.29 17.28
CA PRO A 33 13.65 -5.18 16.16
C PRO A 33 12.21 -5.70 16.23
N ASP A 34 11.65 -5.81 17.45
CA ASP A 34 10.30 -6.26 17.75
C ASP A 34 9.32 -5.08 17.95
N PHE A 35 9.70 -3.87 17.55
CA PHE A 35 8.80 -2.72 17.62
C PHE A 35 7.57 -2.95 16.75
N VAL A 36 6.41 -2.66 17.31
CA VAL A 36 5.11 -2.85 16.66
C VAL A 36 4.45 -1.48 16.45
N PRO A 37 4.26 -1.02 15.21
CA PRO A 37 3.53 0.21 14.95
C PRO A 37 2.04 0.03 15.25
N THR A 38 1.40 1.10 15.77
CA THR A 38 -0.04 1.13 16.02
C THR A 38 -0.82 1.82 14.91
N ASP A 39 -0.13 2.47 14.00
CA ASP A 39 -0.70 3.15 12.84
C ASP A 39 0.35 3.28 11.71
N TRP A 40 -0.12 3.61 10.50
CA TRP A 40 0.73 3.81 9.33
C TRP A 40 1.64 5.03 9.40
N ASP A 41 1.33 6.00 10.26
CA ASP A 41 2.11 7.24 10.42
C ASP A 41 3.21 7.09 11.48
N TRP A 42 3.35 5.90 12.09
CA TRP A 42 4.38 5.57 13.07
C TRP A 42 4.33 6.47 14.31
N THR A 43 3.15 6.92 14.72
CA THR A 43 2.97 7.89 15.81
C THR A 43 3.50 7.39 17.15
N ASN A 44 3.39 6.06 17.41
CA ASN A 44 3.90 5.45 18.64
C ASN A 44 5.42 5.17 18.61
N SER A 45 6.11 5.45 17.51
CA SER A 45 7.55 5.21 17.37
C SER A 45 8.42 6.22 18.11
N GLY A 46 7.85 7.36 18.48
CA GLY A 46 8.59 8.51 19.00
C GLY A 46 9.49 9.19 17.96
N LEU A 47 9.31 8.87 16.68
CA LEU A 47 9.95 9.59 15.58
C LEU A 47 9.17 10.87 15.25
N THR A 48 9.89 11.95 15.04
CA THR A 48 9.30 13.19 14.52
C THR A 48 8.98 13.08 13.03
N HIS A 49 8.08 13.91 12.50
CA HIS A 49 7.82 13.99 11.07
C HIS A 49 9.10 14.23 10.24
N GLY A 50 10.02 15.04 10.77
CA GLY A 50 11.30 15.29 10.12
C GLY A 50 12.21 14.04 10.07
N GLU A 51 12.19 13.22 11.11
CA GLU A 51 12.90 11.93 11.14
C GLU A 51 12.27 10.93 10.18
N ILE A 52 10.95 10.79 10.16
CA ILE A 52 10.23 9.94 9.20
C ILE A 52 10.55 10.38 7.76
N SER A 53 10.56 11.68 7.48
CA SER A 53 10.95 12.23 6.17
C SER A 53 12.39 11.86 5.78
N LYS A 54 13.34 11.87 6.74
CA LYS A 54 14.72 11.42 6.51
C LYS A 54 14.81 9.93 6.20
N VAL A 55 14.01 9.09 6.88
CA VAL A 55 13.92 7.64 6.60
C VAL A 55 13.43 7.43 5.17
N TRP A 56 12.34 8.08 4.77
CA TRP A 56 11.82 8.01 3.41
C TRP A 56 12.82 8.52 2.37
N TRP A 57 13.58 9.58 2.69
CA TRP A 57 14.65 10.04 1.81
C TRP A 57 15.75 8.98 1.65
N LYS A 58 16.15 8.34 2.75
CA LYS A 58 17.12 7.22 2.73
C LYS A 58 16.61 6.06 1.89
N ILE A 59 15.37 5.63 2.09
CA ILE A 59 14.72 4.57 1.31
C ILE A 59 14.75 4.92 -0.18
N LYS A 60 14.31 6.12 -0.56
CA LYS A 60 14.28 6.58 -1.96
C LYS A 60 15.66 6.61 -2.61
N LYS A 61 16.73 6.84 -1.84
CA LYS A 61 18.13 6.84 -2.32
C LYS A 61 18.79 5.47 -2.30
N THR A 62 18.20 4.48 -1.64
CA THR A 62 18.72 3.11 -1.62
C THR A 62 18.32 2.40 -2.91
N SER A 63 19.33 1.94 -3.67
CA SER A 63 19.08 1.24 -4.93
C SER A 63 18.32 -0.07 -4.68
N ASN A 64 17.24 -0.25 -5.43
CA ASN A 64 16.44 -1.48 -5.43
C ASN A 64 15.90 -1.88 -4.03
N TRP A 65 15.56 -0.89 -3.20
CA TRP A 65 15.18 -1.11 -1.81
C TRP A 65 14.03 -2.13 -1.64
N TRP A 66 13.08 -2.14 -2.58
CA TRP A 66 11.92 -3.03 -2.53
C TRP A 66 12.26 -4.52 -2.72
N LEU A 67 13.46 -4.84 -3.23
CA LEU A 67 13.93 -6.22 -3.34
C LEU A 67 14.35 -6.82 -2.00
N GLY A 68 14.67 -5.99 -1.01
CA GLY A 68 15.17 -6.42 0.29
C GLY A 68 14.09 -6.68 1.33
N LEU A 69 12.81 -6.67 0.98
CA LEU A 69 11.74 -6.94 1.91
C LEU A 69 11.65 -8.45 2.20
N ASP A 70 11.54 -8.80 3.48
CA ASP A 70 11.22 -10.16 3.87
C ASP A 70 9.76 -10.51 3.50
N ALA A 71 9.49 -11.76 3.23
CA ALA A 71 8.14 -12.24 2.97
C ALA A 71 7.45 -12.71 4.25
N TYR A 72 6.15 -12.50 4.36
CA TYR A 72 5.30 -13.24 5.28
C TYR A 72 5.10 -14.66 4.70
N SER A 73 5.95 -15.60 5.13
CA SER A 73 6.06 -16.95 4.55
C SER A 73 4.71 -17.68 4.48
N ASP A 74 3.89 -17.54 5.53
CA ASP A 74 2.59 -18.22 5.62
C ASP A 74 1.61 -17.67 4.57
N ASN A 75 1.56 -16.34 4.41
CA ASN A 75 0.71 -15.71 3.41
C ASN A 75 1.16 -16.01 1.98
N VAL A 76 2.47 -15.97 1.74
CA VAL A 76 3.05 -16.33 0.43
C VAL A 76 2.77 -17.80 0.12
N GLY A 77 2.93 -18.71 1.10
CA GLY A 77 2.63 -20.12 0.96
C GLY A 77 1.15 -20.38 0.66
N ALA A 78 0.25 -19.76 1.43
CA ALA A 78 -1.19 -19.86 1.21
C ALA A 78 -1.59 -19.39 -0.19
N LEU A 79 -1.06 -18.23 -0.63
CA LEU A 79 -1.33 -17.72 -1.97
C LEU A 79 -0.80 -18.66 -3.06
N ALA A 80 0.43 -19.16 -2.93
CA ALA A 80 1.03 -20.07 -3.91
C ALA A 80 0.22 -21.36 -4.06
N MET A 81 -0.22 -21.95 -2.96
CA MET A 81 -1.07 -23.15 -2.94
C MET A 81 -2.44 -22.87 -3.58
N TRP A 82 -3.06 -21.75 -3.22
CA TRP A 82 -4.35 -21.37 -3.77
C TRP A 82 -4.27 -21.12 -5.29
N MET A 83 -3.27 -20.38 -5.75
CA MET A 83 -3.03 -20.14 -7.17
C MET A 83 -2.82 -21.44 -7.97
N ALA A 84 -2.12 -22.41 -7.39
CA ALA A 84 -1.89 -23.71 -8.03
C ALA A 84 -3.17 -24.57 -8.13
N SER A 85 -4.08 -24.41 -7.17
CA SER A 85 -5.33 -25.22 -7.11
C SER A 85 -6.52 -24.56 -7.80
N ARG A 86 -6.48 -23.24 -8.04
CA ARG A 86 -7.56 -22.44 -8.60
C ARG A 86 -7.15 -21.80 -9.92
N THR A 87 -7.67 -22.33 -11.03
CA THR A 87 -7.42 -21.81 -12.37
C THR A 87 -8.58 -20.99 -12.94
N ASP A 88 -9.63 -20.81 -12.13
CA ASP A 88 -10.89 -20.16 -12.49
C ASP A 88 -11.02 -18.72 -11.95
N HIS A 89 -9.93 -18.14 -11.42
CA HIS A 89 -9.85 -16.76 -10.97
C HIS A 89 -8.71 -16.01 -11.66
N ASP A 90 -8.93 -14.74 -12.00
CA ASP A 90 -7.89 -13.83 -12.46
C ASP A 90 -7.25 -13.15 -11.26
N ILE A 91 -5.94 -13.33 -11.07
CA ILE A 91 -5.21 -12.87 -9.89
C ILE A 91 -4.25 -11.74 -10.24
N TRP A 92 -4.40 -10.64 -9.52
CA TRP A 92 -3.55 -9.46 -9.61
C TRP A 92 -2.84 -9.21 -8.30
N LEU A 93 -1.56 -8.86 -8.34
CA LEU A 93 -0.88 -8.24 -7.19
C LEU A 93 -0.92 -6.73 -7.39
N CYS A 94 -1.37 -6.00 -6.39
CA CYS A 94 -1.49 -4.55 -6.49
C CYS A 94 -0.82 -3.87 -5.30
N THR A 95 0.21 -3.06 -5.55
CA THR A 95 0.96 -2.38 -4.50
C THR A 95 1.06 -0.88 -4.76
N SER A 96 1.17 -0.09 -3.68
CA SER A 96 1.42 1.35 -3.73
C SER A 96 2.80 1.65 -3.17
N ARG A 97 3.77 1.89 -4.05
CA ARG A 97 5.18 2.04 -3.69
C ARG A 97 5.76 3.37 -4.13
N ALA A 98 6.56 3.98 -3.26
CA ALA A 98 7.35 5.15 -3.63
C ALA A 98 8.44 4.77 -4.65
N VAL A 99 8.72 5.67 -5.59
CA VAL A 99 9.85 5.53 -6.51
C VAL A 99 11.17 5.58 -5.73
N VAL A 100 12.01 4.58 -5.92
CA VAL A 100 13.34 4.47 -5.31
C VAL A 100 14.42 4.40 -6.40
N ALA A 101 15.68 4.57 -6.02
CA ALA A 101 16.80 4.42 -6.95
C ALA A 101 16.89 2.99 -7.51
N GLY A 102 17.40 2.85 -8.74
CA GLY A 102 17.59 1.56 -9.41
C GLY A 102 16.46 1.21 -10.38
N LEU A 103 16.02 -0.03 -10.36
CA LEU A 103 14.95 -0.54 -11.21
C LEU A 103 13.61 0.12 -10.89
N THR A 104 12.67 0.12 -11.83
CA THR A 104 11.30 0.59 -11.58
C THR A 104 10.62 -0.20 -10.46
N CYS A 105 9.67 0.42 -9.75
CA CYS A 105 8.91 -0.28 -8.70
C CYS A 105 8.25 -1.57 -9.23
N ALA A 106 7.68 -1.52 -10.43
CA ALA A 106 7.08 -2.70 -11.07
C ALA A 106 8.12 -3.82 -11.27
N LYS A 107 9.32 -3.50 -11.78
CA LYS A 107 10.36 -4.51 -12.00
C LYS A 107 10.93 -5.06 -10.69
N GLN A 108 11.09 -4.21 -9.67
CA GLN A 108 11.49 -4.68 -8.35
C GLN A 108 10.44 -5.61 -7.74
N THR A 109 9.16 -5.25 -7.85
CA THR A 109 8.06 -6.10 -7.36
C THR A 109 8.02 -7.43 -8.08
N ASP A 110 8.17 -7.44 -9.41
CA ASP A 110 8.22 -8.65 -10.23
C ASP A 110 9.35 -9.60 -9.79
N ILE A 111 10.57 -9.08 -9.63
CA ILE A 111 11.72 -9.86 -9.15
C ILE A 111 11.48 -10.40 -7.74
N TRP A 112 10.95 -9.56 -6.84
CA TRP A 112 10.65 -9.96 -5.47
C TRP A 112 9.61 -11.09 -5.42
N VAL A 113 8.51 -10.95 -6.15
CA VAL A 113 7.44 -11.97 -6.27
C VAL A 113 8.02 -13.32 -6.74
N GLN A 114 8.87 -13.28 -7.77
CA GLN A 114 9.52 -14.48 -8.28
C GLN A 114 10.49 -15.12 -7.26
N SER A 115 11.21 -14.28 -6.51
CA SER A 115 12.13 -14.77 -5.45
C SER A 115 11.39 -15.42 -4.29
N CYS A 116 10.14 -15.04 -4.05
CA CYS A 116 9.25 -15.67 -3.06
C CYS A 116 8.62 -16.99 -3.57
N GLY A 117 8.94 -17.41 -4.80
CA GLY A 117 8.37 -18.63 -5.39
C GLY A 117 6.97 -18.45 -5.98
N LEU A 118 6.42 -17.25 -5.95
CA LEU A 118 5.17 -16.91 -6.62
C LEU A 118 5.45 -16.77 -8.12
N ARG A 119 5.40 -17.89 -8.83
CA ARG A 119 5.61 -17.90 -10.28
C ARG A 119 4.30 -17.63 -11.01
N PRO A 120 4.36 -16.97 -12.17
CA PRO A 120 3.20 -16.86 -13.02
C PRO A 120 2.63 -18.25 -13.31
N VAL A 121 1.42 -18.48 -12.86
CA VAL A 121 0.57 -19.60 -13.27
C VAL A 121 -0.48 -19.05 -14.24
N ASN A 122 -1.20 -19.90 -14.94
CA ASN A 122 -2.08 -19.49 -16.03
C ASN A 122 -3.11 -18.41 -15.67
N ASN A 123 -3.45 -18.28 -14.40
CA ASN A 123 -4.41 -17.30 -13.86
C ASN A 123 -3.77 -16.07 -13.22
N PHE A 124 -2.43 -15.95 -13.22
CA PHE A 124 -1.74 -14.76 -12.75
C PHE A 124 -1.70 -13.72 -13.87
N MET A 125 -2.49 -12.66 -13.71
CA MET A 125 -2.67 -11.63 -14.73
C MET A 125 -1.54 -10.59 -14.72
N GLY A 126 -0.95 -10.32 -13.56
CA GLY A 126 0.16 -9.40 -13.47
C GLY A 126 0.26 -8.62 -12.17
N ILE A 127 1.17 -7.64 -12.19
CA ILE A 127 1.46 -6.76 -11.08
C ILE A 127 1.05 -5.34 -11.44
N ILE A 128 0.21 -4.75 -10.63
CA ILE A 128 -0.19 -3.35 -10.73
C ILE A 128 0.60 -2.56 -9.68
N THR A 129 1.36 -1.57 -10.13
CA THR A 129 2.10 -0.68 -9.23
C THR A 129 1.49 0.72 -9.31
N VAL A 130 0.90 1.16 -8.22
CA VAL A 130 0.35 2.51 -8.06
C VAL A 130 1.42 3.41 -7.45
N THR A 131 1.57 4.62 -7.94
CA THR A 131 2.57 5.58 -7.46
C THR A 131 1.97 6.98 -7.31
N ASN A 132 2.65 7.84 -6.56
CA ASN A 132 2.36 9.28 -6.50
C ASN A 132 0.94 9.65 -6.07
N GLY A 133 0.38 8.97 -5.06
CA GLY A 133 -0.91 9.32 -4.49
C GLY A 133 -2.13 8.88 -5.31
N ASN A 134 -1.92 8.17 -6.41
CA ASN A 134 -3.03 7.55 -7.13
C ASN A 134 -3.68 6.48 -6.24
N LYS A 135 -4.99 6.35 -6.35
CA LYS A 135 -5.77 5.40 -5.54
C LYS A 135 -5.85 4.05 -6.23
N LYS A 136 -5.68 2.96 -5.47
CA LYS A 136 -5.91 1.59 -5.95
C LYS A 136 -7.36 1.42 -6.44
N SER A 137 -8.33 2.09 -5.79
CA SER A 137 -9.74 2.03 -6.18
C SER A 137 -10.00 2.39 -7.64
N MET A 138 -9.30 3.41 -8.18
CA MET A 138 -9.43 3.79 -9.60
C MET A 138 -8.97 2.67 -10.54
N VAL A 139 -7.89 1.98 -10.17
CA VAL A 139 -7.37 0.86 -10.96
C VAL A 139 -8.28 -0.35 -10.85
N TYR A 140 -8.80 -0.61 -9.66
CA TYR A 140 -9.73 -1.72 -9.42
C TYR A 140 -11.04 -1.53 -10.19
N GLU A 141 -11.55 -0.29 -10.23
CA GLU A 141 -12.70 0.06 -11.03
C GLU A 141 -12.45 -0.19 -12.52
N ALA A 142 -11.35 0.33 -13.06
CA ALA A 142 -10.99 0.19 -14.48
C ALA A 142 -10.72 -1.27 -14.89
N ALA A 143 -10.17 -2.09 -14.00
CA ALA A 143 -9.89 -3.50 -14.23
C ALA A 143 -11.07 -4.42 -13.86
N GLU A 144 -12.14 -3.85 -13.30
CA GLU A 144 -13.31 -4.58 -12.79
C GLU A 144 -12.91 -5.65 -11.75
N ILE A 145 -12.02 -5.30 -10.82
CA ILE A 145 -11.61 -6.18 -9.72
C ILE A 145 -12.79 -6.38 -8.77
N GLU A 146 -13.20 -7.61 -8.58
CA GLU A 146 -14.38 -7.94 -7.76
C GLU A 146 -14.03 -8.13 -6.28
N TRP A 147 -12.82 -8.63 -6.00
CA TRP A 147 -12.34 -8.93 -4.65
C TRP A 147 -10.99 -8.30 -4.42
N SER A 148 -10.80 -7.68 -3.26
CA SER A 148 -9.48 -7.22 -2.87
C SER A 148 -9.21 -7.41 -1.39
N ILE A 149 -7.91 -7.54 -1.06
CA ILE A 149 -7.40 -7.52 0.30
C ILE A 149 -6.26 -6.52 0.41
N ASP A 150 -6.28 -5.73 1.48
CA ASP A 150 -5.29 -4.70 1.78
C ASP A 150 -5.14 -4.61 3.31
N ASP A 151 -4.00 -4.17 3.81
CA ASP A 151 -3.78 -3.93 5.24
C ASP A 151 -4.03 -2.46 5.62
N LYS A 152 -4.24 -1.60 4.63
CA LYS A 152 -4.53 -0.18 4.79
C LYS A 152 -6.03 0.06 4.72
N TRP A 153 -6.62 0.46 5.86
CA TRP A 153 -8.08 0.61 5.99
C TRP A 153 -8.67 1.68 5.06
N GLU A 154 -7.93 2.77 4.80
CA GLU A 154 -8.37 3.83 3.87
C GLU A 154 -8.52 3.28 2.44
N THR A 155 -7.60 2.41 2.01
CA THR A 155 -7.70 1.74 0.71
C THR A 155 -8.94 0.86 0.65
N VAL A 156 -9.21 0.10 1.72
CA VAL A 156 -10.40 -0.78 1.79
C VAL A 156 -11.70 0.02 1.71
N ILE A 157 -11.77 1.17 2.39
CA ILE A 157 -12.93 2.07 2.31
C ILE A 157 -13.08 2.64 0.90
N ASP A 158 -12.01 3.21 0.33
CA ASP A 158 -12.03 3.78 -1.01
C ASP A 158 -12.47 2.74 -2.06
N CYS A 159 -12.00 1.50 -1.93
CA CYS A 159 -12.40 0.40 -2.81
C CYS A 159 -13.85 -0.05 -2.58
N GLY A 160 -14.31 -0.06 -1.33
CA GLY A 160 -15.70 -0.38 -0.98
C GLY A 160 -16.72 0.66 -1.47
N LEU A 161 -16.27 1.83 -1.92
CA LEU A 161 -17.11 2.90 -2.49
C LEU A 161 -17.17 2.86 -4.03
N ILE A 162 -16.54 1.90 -4.67
CA ILE A 162 -16.65 1.71 -6.13
C ILE A 162 -18.11 1.41 -6.46
N GLY A 163 -18.76 2.32 -7.19
CA GLY A 163 -20.19 2.26 -7.44
C GLY A 163 -20.61 1.57 -8.75
N SER A 164 -19.65 1.25 -9.62
CA SER A 164 -19.92 0.69 -10.95
C SER A 164 -20.25 -0.81 -10.94
N PHE A 165 -19.84 -1.53 -9.88
CA PHE A 165 -20.10 -2.95 -9.67
C PHE A 165 -19.93 -3.34 -8.19
N GLU A 166 -20.33 -4.56 -7.82
CA GLU A 166 -20.16 -5.03 -6.44
C GLU A 166 -18.69 -5.40 -6.15
N HIS A 167 -17.93 -4.47 -5.61
CA HIS A 167 -16.56 -4.71 -5.15
C HIS A 167 -16.53 -5.15 -3.68
N LYS A 168 -15.76 -6.19 -3.38
CA LYS A 168 -15.63 -6.80 -2.06
C LYS A 168 -14.22 -6.58 -1.51
N ALA A 169 -14.01 -5.42 -0.89
CA ALA A 169 -12.74 -5.08 -0.26
C ALA A 169 -12.67 -5.61 1.17
N TYR A 170 -11.57 -6.29 1.51
CA TYR A 170 -11.30 -6.83 2.83
C TYR A 170 -10.07 -6.20 3.46
N LEU A 171 -10.14 -5.94 4.76
CA LEU A 171 -9.02 -5.51 5.56
C LEU A 171 -8.35 -6.73 6.22
N LEU A 172 -7.07 -6.93 5.96
CA LEU A 172 -6.26 -7.87 6.72
C LEU A 172 -5.93 -7.27 8.08
N ASN A 173 -6.26 -7.98 9.15
CA ASN A 173 -5.98 -7.54 10.51
C ASN A 173 -4.48 -7.45 10.74
N GLN A 174 -4.04 -6.25 11.09
CA GLN A 174 -2.67 -5.92 11.45
C GLN A 174 -2.69 -5.05 12.71
N THR A 175 -1.56 -4.93 13.39
CA THR A 175 -1.45 -4.13 14.62
C THR A 175 -1.75 -2.65 14.39
N TRP A 176 -1.42 -2.13 13.22
CA TRP A 176 -1.59 -0.71 12.85
C TRP A 176 -2.99 -0.37 12.33
N ASN A 177 -3.87 -1.35 12.21
CA ASN A 177 -5.23 -1.10 11.73
C ASN A 177 -6.32 -1.67 12.66
N LYS A 178 -5.96 -2.14 13.86
CA LYS A 178 -6.89 -2.81 14.78
C LYS A 178 -8.09 -1.95 15.18
N ASP A 179 -7.89 -0.64 15.30
CA ASP A 179 -8.92 0.32 15.72
C ASP A 179 -9.75 0.86 14.54
N ALA A 180 -9.44 0.44 13.30
CA ALA A 180 -10.17 0.88 12.13
C ALA A 180 -11.56 0.24 12.06
N SER A 181 -12.58 1.06 11.88
CA SER A 181 -13.97 0.63 11.75
C SER A 181 -14.29 0.19 10.33
N VAL A 182 -13.83 -0.99 9.95
CA VAL A 182 -14.12 -1.62 8.65
C VAL A 182 -14.91 -2.91 8.89
N TYR A 183 -16.00 -3.07 8.17
CA TYR A 183 -16.93 -4.19 8.35
C TYR A 183 -16.35 -5.53 7.86
N ARG A 184 -15.67 -5.52 6.68
CA ARG A 184 -15.09 -6.74 6.10
C ARG A 184 -13.65 -6.87 6.53
N ARG A 185 -13.40 -7.73 7.51
CA ARG A 185 -12.06 -8.01 8.06
C ARG A 185 -11.76 -9.51 8.04
N VAL A 186 -10.50 -9.84 7.91
CA VAL A 186 -9.97 -11.21 8.01
C VAL A 186 -8.70 -11.20 8.86
N ASN A 187 -8.41 -12.34 9.49
CA ASN A 187 -7.20 -12.48 10.29
C ASN A 187 -6.01 -12.97 9.48
N THR A 188 -6.26 -13.75 8.44
CA THR A 188 -5.23 -14.34 7.58
C THR A 188 -5.57 -14.13 6.12
N LEU A 189 -4.56 -14.24 5.27
CA LEU A 189 -4.79 -14.26 3.81
C LEU A 189 -5.62 -15.49 3.41
N GLU A 190 -5.39 -16.64 4.06
CA GLU A 190 -6.14 -17.87 3.81
C GLU A 190 -7.65 -17.67 4.05
N ASP A 191 -8.04 -17.00 5.15
CA ASP A 191 -9.45 -16.65 5.42
C ASP A 191 -10.07 -15.85 4.27
N PHE A 192 -9.31 -14.93 3.68
CA PHE A 192 -9.78 -14.16 2.52
C PHE A 192 -9.94 -15.04 1.29
N LEU A 193 -8.97 -15.88 0.98
CA LEU A 193 -8.98 -16.76 -0.17
C LEU A 193 -10.16 -17.75 -0.10
N LEU A 194 -10.47 -18.29 1.08
CA LEU A 194 -11.66 -19.12 1.31
C LEU A 194 -12.97 -18.36 1.04
N LYS A 195 -13.02 -17.06 1.40
CA LYS A 195 -14.21 -16.24 1.10
C LYS A 195 -14.38 -15.99 -0.39
N VAL A 196 -13.29 -15.83 -1.14
CA VAL A 196 -13.32 -15.74 -2.61
C VAL A 196 -13.88 -17.02 -3.19
N ASP A 197 -13.39 -18.19 -2.75
CA ASP A 197 -13.84 -19.50 -3.22
C ASP A 197 -15.33 -19.75 -2.93
N ASP A 198 -15.77 -19.44 -1.72
CA ASP A 198 -17.15 -19.66 -1.30
C ASP A 198 -18.15 -18.73 -2.02
N GLY A 199 -17.69 -17.64 -2.62
CA GLY A 199 -18.56 -16.59 -3.15
C GLY A 199 -19.42 -15.92 -2.07
N LYS A 200 -19.24 -16.31 -0.81
CA LYS A 200 -19.99 -15.85 0.35
C LYS A 200 -19.44 -14.53 0.89
N ALA A 201 -19.42 -13.51 0.02
CA ALA A 201 -19.37 -12.18 0.58
C ALA A 201 -20.76 -11.90 1.16
N ASN A 202 -20.85 -11.68 2.45
CA ASN A 202 -22.05 -11.07 3.00
C ASN A 202 -22.27 -9.77 2.23
N ALA A 203 -23.25 -9.76 1.35
CA ALA A 203 -23.63 -8.62 0.53
C ALA A 203 -24.29 -7.54 1.40
N GLY A 204 -23.52 -6.97 2.30
CA GLY A 204 -23.92 -5.81 3.09
C GLY A 204 -23.11 -4.61 2.62
N PRO A 205 -23.70 -3.41 2.53
CA PRO A 205 -22.95 -2.21 2.26
C PRO A 205 -21.84 -2.06 3.32
N VAL A 206 -20.69 -1.56 2.88
CA VAL A 206 -19.62 -1.16 3.84
C VAL A 206 -20.19 -0.06 4.73
N ALA A 207 -20.72 -0.43 5.89
CA ALA A 207 -21.20 0.52 6.85
C ALA A 207 -19.99 1.21 7.49
N VAL A 208 -19.60 2.34 6.92
CA VAL A 208 -18.69 3.27 7.59
C VAL A 208 -19.46 3.88 8.75
N ARG A 209 -19.32 3.31 9.94
CA ARG A 209 -19.70 4.03 11.15
C ARG A 209 -18.66 5.12 11.33
N HIS A 210 -18.98 6.33 10.86
CA HIS A 210 -18.29 7.50 11.40
C HIS A 210 -18.55 7.47 12.91
N ALA A 211 -17.52 7.28 13.71
CA ALA A 211 -17.58 7.60 15.10
C ALA A 211 -17.99 9.08 15.18
N SER A 212 -19.25 9.34 15.49
CA SER A 212 -19.74 10.67 15.81
C SER A 212 -19.19 11.04 17.21
N GLY A 213 -17.90 11.29 17.23
CA GLY A 213 -17.22 11.97 18.31
C GLY A 213 -17.05 13.39 17.86
N ASP A 214 -17.81 14.30 18.48
CA ASP A 214 -17.64 15.73 18.39
C ASP A 214 -16.16 16.12 18.33
N ARG A 215 -15.66 16.41 17.14
CA ARG A 215 -14.50 17.27 16.93
C ARG A 215 -14.98 18.49 16.18
N ALA A 216 -15.22 19.53 16.97
CA ALA A 216 -15.40 20.87 16.50
C ALA A 216 -14.37 21.23 15.43
N ALA A 217 -14.89 21.92 14.43
CA ALA A 217 -14.20 22.60 13.37
C ALA A 217 -12.79 23.10 13.72
N GLY A 218 -11.80 22.40 13.23
CA GLY A 218 -10.45 22.88 13.03
C GLY A 218 -10.09 22.54 11.58
N VAL A 219 -10.56 23.39 10.67
CA VAL A 219 -10.12 23.32 9.27
C VAL A 219 -8.65 23.67 9.25
N ASP A 220 -7.82 22.66 9.11
CA ASP A 220 -6.39 22.84 8.92
C ASP A 220 -6.14 23.57 7.59
N GLN A 221 -5.75 24.83 7.68
CA GLN A 221 -5.34 25.68 6.57
C GLN A 221 -3.94 25.34 6.04
N SER A 222 -3.26 24.33 6.59
CA SER A 222 -1.88 23.99 6.22
C SER A 222 -1.75 23.29 4.86
N ALA A 223 -2.82 22.69 4.34
CA ALA A 223 -2.79 22.03 3.02
C ALA A 223 -2.88 23.00 1.82
N ARG A 224 -3.26 24.24 2.01
CA ARG A 224 -3.39 25.23 0.92
C ARG A 224 -2.11 26.01 0.61
N ASN A 225 -1.10 25.96 1.48
CA ASN A 225 0.12 26.75 1.31
C ASN A 225 1.25 26.01 0.57
N LEU A 226 1.10 24.75 0.22
CA LEU A 226 2.13 24.00 -0.52
C LEU A 226 1.98 24.04 -2.04
N THR A 227 0.86 24.51 -2.56
CA THR A 227 0.64 24.66 -4.02
C THR A 227 0.96 26.05 -4.57
N ALA A 228 1.13 27.06 -3.73
CA ALA A 228 1.39 28.45 -4.17
C ALA A 228 2.88 28.81 -4.29
N ALA A 229 3.80 27.95 -3.79
CA ALA A 229 5.23 28.28 -3.79
C ALA A 229 6.00 27.78 -5.03
N HIS A 230 5.35 27.17 -6.02
CA HIS A 230 6.05 26.61 -7.20
C HIS A 230 5.67 27.26 -8.54
N GLN A 231 4.94 28.39 -8.55
CA GLN A 231 4.58 29.10 -9.78
C GLN A 231 5.10 30.55 -9.87
N GLY A 232 6.17 30.86 -9.20
CA GLY A 232 6.69 32.21 -9.22
C GLY A 232 8.21 32.31 -9.32
N ARG A 233 8.81 31.85 -10.43
CA ARG A 233 10.13 32.34 -10.92
C ARG A 233 10.51 31.72 -12.27
N VAL A 234 9.83 32.16 -13.32
CA VAL A 234 10.39 32.15 -14.67
C VAL A 234 10.04 33.50 -15.26
N GLY A 235 11.00 34.35 -15.42
CA GLY A 235 10.85 35.64 -16.08
C GLY A 235 11.92 36.61 -15.60
N GLU A 236 12.72 37.05 -16.58
CA GLU A 236 13.65 38.18 -16.58
C GLU A 236 15.10 37.93 -16.17
N THR A 237 15.89 37.59 -17.19
CA THR A 237 17.19 38.22 -17.40
C THR A 237 17.29 38.67 -18.86
N SER A 238 16.91 39.91 -19.08
CA SER A 238 17.15 40.66 -20.29
C SER A 238 18.63 41.12 -20.33
N GLU A 239 19.19 41.03 -21.51
CA GLU A 239 20.16 41.88 -22.19
C GLU A 239 20.91 42.96 -21.41
N ARG A 240 22.21 42.86 -21.50
CA ARG A 240 23.23 43.93 -21.72
C ARG A 240 24.59 43.26 -21.49
N SER A 241 25.57 43.35 -22.31
CA SER A 241 26.08 44.45 -23.09
C SER A 241 27.17 43.93 -24.03
N ARG A 242 27.14 44.40 -25.26
CA ARG A 242 28.25 44.33 -26.22
C ARG A 242 29.32 45.39 -25.92
N ARG A 243 30.53 45.03 -26.22
CA ARG A 243 31.65 45.84 -26.78
C ARG A 243 32.77 46.22 -25.79
N PRO A 244 33.92 46.47 -26.39
CA PRO A 244 34.56 46.04 -27.64
C PRO A 244 35.61 44.97 -27.41
#